data_a880434df567d1200dccd07acc101506
#
_entry.id   a880434df567d1200dccd07acc101506
#
_cell.length_a   1.000
_cell.length_b   1.000
_cell.length_c   1.000
_cell.angle_alpha   90.00
_cell.angle_beta   90.00
_cell.angle_gamma   90.00
#
_symmetry.space_group_name_H-M   'P 1'
#
loop_
_entity.id
_entity.type
_entity.pdbx_description
1 polymer ?
#
loop_
_entity_poly.entity_id
_entity_poly.type
_entity_poly.pdbx_seq_one_letter_code
_entity_poly.pdbx_strand_id
1 'polypeptide(L)'
;GKVCILGCGNGYDAILFSKKGFSVTAVDFAETPIHNLETNAKSLSLSIETIKKDIFDLTPNYSSQFDYIIEQTCFCAIDPLKRKQYSNLVHDLLKVGGKLIGLWMPLDKDIIDGGPPFGVKENEIKKLFSTKWKITEDCFPIQSIEARKGREKLIIFEKL
;
A
#
# COMPACT_ATOMS: atom_id res chain seq x y z
N GLY A 1 -7.98 14.59 3.19
CA GLY A 1 -6.61 14.22 2.87
C GLY A 1 -6.51 13.48 1.55
N LYS A 2 -5.30 13.42 0.99
CA LYS A 2 -5.02 12.68 -0.24
C LYS A 2 -4.44 11.30 0.10
N VAL A 3 -5.05 10.26 -0.45
CA VAL A 3 -4.66 8.85 -0.23
C VAL A 3 -4.18 8.26 -1.55
N CYS A 4 -3.03 7.58 -1.52
CA CYS A 4 -2.58 6.75 -2.63
C CYS A 4 -2.67 5.27 -2.24
N ILE A 5 -3.19 4.45 -3.15
CA ILE A 5 -3.27 2.99 -2.98
C ILE A 5 -2.41 2.34 -4.05
N LEU A 6 -1.31 1.75 -3.61
CA LEU A 6 -0.34 1.10 -4.48
C LEU A 6 -0.72 -0.36 -4.70
N GLY A 7 -0.78 -0.80 -5.97
CA GLY A 7 -1.26 -2.13 -6.32
C GLY A 7 -2.72 -2.32 -5.94
N CYS A 8 -3.58 -1.39 -6.38
CA CYS A 8 -4.97 -1.28 -5.90
C CYS A 8 -5.87 -2.46 -6.27
N GLY A 9 -5.47 -3.33 -7.20
CA GLY A 9 -6.30 -4.42 -7.67
C GLY A 9 -7.69 -3.93 -8.12
N ASN A 10 -8.72 -4.65 -7.77
CA ASN A 10 -10.12 -4.26 -8.08
C ASN A 10 -10.63 -3.04 -7.29
N GLY A 11 -9.79 -2.41 -6.45
CA GLY A 11 -10.04 -1.11 -5.86
C GLY A 11 -10.99 -1.09 -4.68
N TYR A 12 -11.13 -2.17 -3.92
CA TYR A 12 -12.00 -2.20 -2.73
C TYR A 12 -11.62 -1.12 -1.72
N ASP A 13 -10.32 -0.97 -1.43
CA ASP A 13 -9.83 0.07 -0.53
C ASP A 13 -10.02 1.45 -1.13
N ALA A 14 -9.80 1.63 -2.44
CA ALA A 14 -10.01 2.89 -3.13
C ALA A 14 -11.46 3.38 -3.01
N ILE A 15 -12.41 2.48 -3.20
CA ILE A 15 -13.84 2.76 -3.02
C ILE A 15 -14.15 3.10 -1.56
N LEU A 16 -13.58 2.34 -0.61
CA LEU A 16 -13.80 2.57 0.82
C LEU A 16 -13.34 3.97 1.24
N PHE A 17 -12.09 4.33 0.90
CA PHE A 17 -11.54 5.64 1.25
C PHE A 17 -12.26 6.79 0.53
N SER A 18 -12.65 6.61 -0.74
CA SER A 18 -13.43 7.61 -1.46
C SER A 18 -14.80 7.84 -0.82
N LYS A 19 -15.51 6.79 -0.39
CA LYS A 19 -16.76 6.90 0.38
C LYS A 19 -16.59 7.63 1.72
N LYS A 20 -15.40 7.59 2.30
CA LYS A 20 -15.04 8.31 3.53
C LYS A 20 -14.63 9.76 3.29
N GLY A 21 -14.69 10.24 2.05
CA GLY A 21 -14.41 11.64 1.69
C GLY A 21 -12.92 11.95 1.44
N PHE A 22 -12.07 10.94 1.29
CA PHE A 22 -10.69 11.15 0.86
C PHE A 22 -10.59 11.38 -0.64
N SER A 23 -9.63 12.21 -1.06
CA SER A 23 -9.19 12.28 -2.45
C SER A 23 -8.27 11.09 -2.73
N VAL A 24 -8.72 10.16 -3.57
CA VAL A 24 -8.05 8.87 -3.77
C VAL A 24 -7.40 8.79 -5.14
N THR A 25 -6.13 8.39 -5.15
CA THR A 25 -5.37 7.98 -6.33
C THR A 25 -5.07 6.49 -6.21
N ALA A 26 -5.54 5.69 -7.14
CA ALA A 26 -5.39 4.24 -7.17
C ALA A 26 -4.48 3.82 -8.33
N VAL A 27 -3.44 3.05 -8.04
CA VAL A 27 -2.40 2.67 -9.00
C VAL A 27 -2.34 1.15 -9.14
N ASP A 28 -2.38 0.68 -10.37
CA ASP A 28 -2.09 -0.71 -10.73
C ASP A 28 -1.49 -0.77 -12.14
N PHE A 29 -0.63 -1.75 -12.40
CA PHE A 29 -0.09 -1.94 -13.75
C PHE A 29 -1.04 -2.71 -14.66
N ALA A 30 -1.96 -3.49 -14.08
CA ALA A 30 -2.88 -4.35 -14.82
C ALA A 30 -4.12 -3.59 -15.29
N GLU A 31 -4.51 -3.81 -16.54
CA GLU A 31 -5.64 -3.11 -17.17
C GLU A 31 -6.99 -3.53 -16.58
N THR A 32 -7.19 -4.84 -16.42
CA THR A 32 -8.48 -5.37 -15.95
C THR A 32 -8.89 -4.86 -14.56
N PRO A 33 -8.02 -4.87 -13.53
CA PRO A 33 -8.34 -4.29 -12.24
C PRO A 33 -8.69 -2.79 -12.31
N ILE A 34 -7.92 -2.02 -13.08
CA ILE A 34 -8.20 -0.58 -13.26
C ILE A 34 -9.56 -0.36 -13.89
N HIS A 35 -9.88 -1.08 -14.96
CA HIS A 35 -11.18 -0.99 -15.62
C HIS A 35 -12.34 -1.38 -14.68
N ASN A 36 -12.16 -2.43 -13.88
CA ASN A 36 -13.15 -2.84 -12.89
C ASN A 36 -13.38 -1.75 -11.82
N LEU A 37 -12.29 -1.14 -11.33
CA LEU A 37 -12.38 -0.03 -10.38
C LEU A 37 -13.13 1.17 -10.98
N GLU A 38 -12.78 1.58 -12.19
CA GLU A 38 -13.44 2.70 -12.88
C GLU A 38 -14.94 2.48 -13.06
N THR A 39 -15.32 1.26 -13.48
CA THR A 39 -16.70 0.87 -13.66
C THR A 39 -17.46 0.92 -12.32
N ASN A 40 -16.88 0.38 -11.26
CA ASN A 40 -17.49 0.38 -9.94
C ASN A 40 -17.57 1.79 -9.34
N ALA A 41 -16.53 2.60 -9.47
CA ALA A 41 -16.52 3.98 -8.98
C ALA A 41 -17.60 4.80 -9.67
N LYS A 42 -17.74 4.67 -11.00
CA LYS A 42 -18.78 5.34 -11.78
C LYS A 42 -20.20 4.93 -11.32
N SER A 43 -20.43 3.64 -11.11
CA SER A 43 -21.74 3.14 -10.64
C SER A 43 -22.12 3.67 -9.25
N LEU A 44 -21.14 4.00 -8.42
CA LEU A 44 -21.28 4.54 -7.08
C LEU A 44 -21.21 6.08 -7.03
N SER A 45 -21.07 6.74 -8.18
CA SER A 45 -20.87 8.20 -8.30
C SER A 45 -19.67 8.70 -7.48
N LEU A 46 -18.60 7.92 -7.43
CA LEU A 46 -17.36 8.24 -6.75
C LEU A 46 -16.33 8.79 -7.74
N SER A 47 -15.56 9.80 -7.30
CA SER A 47 -14.42 10.33 -8.06
C SER A 47 -13.13 9.72 -7.50
N ILE A 48 -12.47 8.88 -8.29
CA ILE A 48 -11.20 8.23 -7.97
C ILE A 48 -10.27 8.44 -9.15
N GLU A 49 -9.08 8.98 -8.91
CA GLU A 49 -8.03 9.03 -9.92
C GLU A 49 -7.43 7.64 -10.08
N THR A 50 -7.49 7.08 -11.30
CA THR A 50 -6.90 5.78 -11.61
C THR A 50 -5.66 5.95 -12.48
N ILE A 51 -4.60 5.22 -12.16
CA ILE A 51 -3.32 5.26 -12.88
C ILE A 51 -2.92 3.84 -13.26
N LYS A 52 -2.94 3.55 -14.57
CA LYS A 52 -2.41 2.30 -15.11
C LYS A 52 -0.91 2.44 -15.38
N LYS A 53 -0.08 2.16 -14.37
CA LYS A 53 1.40 2.20 -14.44
C LYS A 53 2.03 1.23 -13.45
N ASP A 54 3.29 0.88 -13.68
CA ASP A 54 4.13 0.34 -12.62
C ASP A 54 4.27 1.40 -11.52
N ILE A 55 4.12 0.99 -10.26
CA ILE A 55 4.24 1.91 -9.12
C ILE A 55 5.58 2.63 -9.10
N PHE A 56 6.64 2.00 -9.59
CA PHE A 56 7.99 2.59 -9.63
C PHE A 56 8.15 3.73 -10.64
N ASP A 57 7.16 3.92 -11.53
CA ASP A 57 7.13 5.02 -12.52
C ASP A 57 6.33 6.26 -12.04
N LEU A 58 5.92 6.28 -10.77
CA LEU A 58 5.14 7.39 -10.22
C LEU A 58 5.96 8.65 -9.95
N THR A 59 7.23 8.50 -9.61
CA THR A 59 8.13 9.64 -9.41
C THR A 59 8.75 10.10 -10.74
N PRO A 60 9.01 11.41 -10.93
CA PRO A 60 8.82 12.49 -9.94
C PRO A 60 7.42 13.10 -9.91
N ASN A 61 6.50 12.70 -10.81
CA ASN A 61 5.23 13.39 -11.04
C ASN A 61 4.32 13.48 -9.78
N TYR A 62 4.43 12.50 -8.87
CA TYR A 62 3.61 12.42 -7.66
C TYR A 62 4.39 12.64 -6.37
N SER A 63 5.61 13.19 -6.46
CA SER A 63 6.47 13.43 -5.29
C SER A 63 5.82 14.37 -4.28
N SER A 64 5.84 13.97 -3.00
CA SER A 64 5.33 14.75 -1.85
C SER A 64 3.86 15.21 -2.01
N GLN A 65 3.01 14.38 -2.60
CA GLN A 65 1.61 14.74 -2.83
C GLN A 65 0.64 14.11 -1.85
N PHE A 66 0.99 12.99 -1.23
CA PHE A 66 0.04 12.21 -0.44
C PHE A 66 0.19 12.41 1.06
N ASP A 67 -0.95 12.47 1.74
CA ASP A 67 -1.02 12.46 3.20
C ASP A 67 -0.95 11.02 3.73
N TYR A 68 -1.47 10.06 2.94
CA TYR A 68 -1.51 8.64 3.28
C TYR A 68 -1.16 7.77 2.08
N ILE A 69 -0.42 6.69 2.34
CA ILE A 69 -0.28 5.56 1.42
C ILE A 69 -0.82 4.32 2.11
N ILE A 70 -1.66 3.57 1.42
CA ILE A 70 -2.21 2.30 1.90
C ILE A 70 -1.41 1.16 1.26
N GLU A 71 -0.86 0.31 2.10
CA GLU A 71 -0.18 -0.92 1.74
C GLU A 71 -1.01 -2.11 2.17
N GLN A 72 -1.56 -2.81 1.20
CA GLN A 72 -2.21 -4.09 1.41
C GLN A 72 -1.92 -4.99 0.20
N THR A 73 -1.15 -6.04 0.42
CA THR A 73 -0.81 -7.08 -0.58
C THR A 73 0.01 -6.60 -1.79
N CYS A 74 0.51 -5.37 -1.81
CA CYS A 74 1.43 -4.88 -2.84
C CYS A 74 2.88 -5.29 -2.53
N PHE A 75 3.37 -5.02 -1.34
CA PHE A 75 4.75 -5.31 -0.93
C PHE A 75 5.10 -6.80 -1.01
N CYS A 76 4.17 -7.68 -0.69
CA CYS A 76 4.36 -9.13 -0.82
C CYS A 76 4.27 -9.63 -2.27
N ALA A 77 3.77 -8.83 -3.19
CA ALA A 77 3.66 -9.18 -4.61
C ALA A 77 4.86 -8.73 -5.45
N ILE A 78 5.60 -7.71 -5.01
CA ILE A 78 6.79 -7.25 -5.72
C ILE A 78 7.99 -8.18 -5.49
N ASP A 79 8.91 -8.17 -6.46
CA ASP A 79 10.20 -8.86 -6.31
C ASP A 79 10.90 -8.40 -5.01
N PRO A 80 11.29 -9.32 -4.11
CA PRO A 80 12.00 -8.96 -2.88
C PRO A 80 13.24 -8.08 -3.09
N LEU A 81 13.93 -8.20 -4.21
CA LEU A 81 15.07 -7.35 -4.55
C LEU A 81 14.68 -5.87 -4.76
N LYS A 82 13.43 -5.60 -5.06
CA LYS A 82 12.90 -4.24 -5.25
C LYS A 82 12.35 -3.61 -3.96
N ARG A 83 12.36 -4.31 -2.83
CA ARG A 83 11.78 -3.82 -1.56
C ARG A 83 12.44 -2.54 -1.05
N LYS A 84 13.75 -2.40 -1.26
CA LYS A 84 14.45 -1.14 -0.94
C LYS A 84 13.99 0.01 -1.85
N GLN A 85 13.81 -0.26 -3.14
CA GLN A 85 13.26 0.72 -4.08
C GLN A 85 11.83 1.12 -3.70
N TYR A 86 11.01 0.15 -3.25
CA TYR A 86 9.66 0.41 -2.73
C TYR A 86 9.69 1.37 -1.52
N SER A 87 10.58 1.14 -0.55
CA SER A 87 10.64 2.04 0.62
C SER A 87 11.06 3.46 0.25
N ASN A 88 11.95 3.63 -0.74
CA ASN A 88 12.31 4.94 -1.28
C ASN A 88 11.14 5.59 -2.01
N LEU A 89 10.44 4.84 -2.87
CA LEU A 89 9.24 5.31 -3.56
C LEU A 89 8.19 5.86 -2.59
N VAL A 90 7.83 5.07 -1.57
CA VAL A 90 6.84 5.48 -0.57
C VAL A 90 7.27 6.75 0.16
N HIS A 91 8.56 6.84 0.50
CA HIS A 91 9.11 8.06 1.09
C HIS A 91 8.96 9.26 0.18
N ASP A 92 9.26 9.11 -1.12
CA ASP A 92 9.20 10.20 -2.08
C ASP A 92 7.75 10.66 -2.36
N LEU A 93 6.80 9.75 -2.36
CA LEU A 93 5.39 10.06 -2.61
C LEU A 93 4.69 10.78 -1.43
N LEU A 94 5.09 10.47 -0.19
CA LEU A 94 4.50 11.06 0.99
C LEU A 94 5.01 12.48 1.27
N LYS A 95 4.13 13.32 1.77
CA LYS A 95 4.51 14.57 2.43
C LYS A 95 5.26 14.29 3.74
N VAL A 96 6.01 15.26 4.25
CA VAL A 96 6.52 15.23 5.64
C VAL A 96 5.33 15.15 6.59
N GLY A 97 5.38 14.27 7.58
CA GLY A 97 4.25 13.94 8.47
C GLY A 97 3.20 13.02 7.84
N GLY A 98 3.31 12.69 6.55
CA GLY A 98 2.44 11.70 5.89
C GLY A 98 2.70 10.28 6.38
N LYS A 99 1.70 9.41 6.24
CA LYS A 99 1.73 8.07 6.84
C LYS A 99 1.62 6.95 5.80
N LEU A 100 2.48 5.96 5.94
CA LEU A 100 2.32 4.65 5.32
C LEU A 100 1.54 3.75 6.29
N ILE A 101 0.34 3.36 5.90
CA ILE A 101 -0.53 2.47 6.68
C ILE A 101 -0.48 1.10 6.02
N GLY A 102 0.18 0.14 6.65
CA GLY A 102 0.41 -1.18 6.08
C GLY A 102 -0.23 -2.32 6.88
N LEU A 103 -0.93 -3.19 6.18
CA LEU A 103 -1.28 -4.54 6.63
C LEU A 103 -0.26 -5.52 6.05
N TRP A 104 0.81 -5.78 6.79
CA TRP A 104 1.97 -6.53 6.34
C TRP A 104 1.76 -8.03 6.47
N MET A 105 1.83 -8.74 5.35
CA MET A 105 1.61 -10.18 5.26
C MET A 105 2.33 -10.79 4.04
N PRO A 106 2.51 -12.13 3.97
CA PRO A 106 2.32 -13.13 5.01
C PRO A 106 3.55 -13.22 5.93
N LEU A 107 3.33 -13.14 7.25
CA LEU A 107 4.41 -13.18 8.25
C LEU A 107 4.94 -14.61 8.51
N ASP A 108 4.14 -15.61 8.21
CA ASP A 108 4.39 -17.04 8.44
C ASP A 108 5.04 -17.75 7.25
N LYS A 109 5.53 -17.00 6.27
CA LYS A 109 6.18 -17.51 5.06
C LYS A 109 7.58 -16.95 4.94
N ASP A 110 8.50 -17.70 4.35
CA ASP A 110 9.83 -17.24 3.99
C ASP A 110 9.94 -16.86 2.51
N ILE A 111 10.88 -15.99 2.17
CA ILE A 111 11.10 -15.57 0.76
C ILE A 111 11.49 -16.76 -0.10
N ILE A 112 12.28 -17.70 0.45
CA ILE A 112 12.73 -18.90 -0.25
C ILE A 112 11.59 -19.82 -0.68
N ASP A 113 10.44 -19.73 -0.01
CA ASP A 113 9.24 -20.52 -0.38
C ASP A 113 8.58 -20.02 -1.67
N GLY A 114 9.13 -18.98 -2.28
CA GLY A 114 8.65 -18.41 -3.54
C GLY A 114 7.46 -17.47 -3.36
N GLY A 115 6.95 -16.97 -4.47
CA GLY A 115 5.83 -16.03 -4.51
C GLY A 115 5.39 -15.72 -5.94
N PRO A 116 4.47 -14.74 -6.16
CA PRO A 116 3.73 -14.01 -5.13
C PRO A 116 2.61 -14.83 -4.44
N PRO A 117 2.27 -14.58 -3.18
CA PRO A 117 2.89 -13.63 -2.28
C PRO A 117 4.24 -14.15 -1.74
N PHE A 118 5.26 -13.29 -1.74
CA PHE A 118 6.53 -13.58 -1.07
C PHE A 118 6.41 -13.32 0.43
N GLY A 119 7.11 -14.13 1.24
CA GLY A 119 7.14 -13.94 2.69
C GLY A 119 7.59 -12.54 3.10
N VAL A 120 7.04 -12.04 4.20
CA VAL A 120 7.32 -10.72 4.76
C VAL A 120 7.72 -10.90 6.22
N LYS A 121 8.86 -10.36 6.61
CA LYS A 121 9.32 -10.44 8.00
C LYS A 121 9.27 -9.06 8.66
N GLU A 122 8.77 -9.03 9.88
CA GLU A 122 8.63 -7.79 10.66
C GLU A 122 9.96 -7.03 10.79
N ASN A 123 11.06 -7.76 11.05
CA ASN A 123 12.39 -7.15 11.17
C ASN A 123 12.86 -6.51 9.86
N GLU A 124 12.55 -7.12 8.72
CA GLU A 124 12.86 -6.55 7.40
C GLU A 124 12.10 -5.24 7.18
N ILE A 125 10.80 -5.23 7.45
CA ILE A 125 9.96 -4.05 7.32
C ILE A 125 10.51 -2.91 8.18
N LYS A 126 10.73 -3.17 9.47
CA LYS A 126 11.25 -2.16 10.41
C LYS A 126 12.64 -1.65 10.04
N LYS A 127 13.47 -2.48 9.42
CA LYS A 127 14.78 -2.06 8.90
C LYS A 127 14.66 -1.17 7.66
N LEU A 128 13.75 -1.50 6.74
CA LEU A 128 13.51 -0.69 5.53
C LEU A 128 12.93 0.69 5.86
N PHE A 129 12.08 0.76 6.88
CA PHE A 129 11.42 1.98 7.34
C PHE A 129 11.97 2.39 8.71
N SER A 130 13.24 2.76 8.80
CA SER A 130 13.91 3.07 10.07
C SER A 130 14.31 4.55 10.20
N THR A 131 15.35 5.00 9.51
CA THR A 131 16.03 6.28 9.80
C THR A 131 15.23 7.54 9.48
N LYS A 132 14.28 7.47 8.56
CA LYS A 132 13.45 8.62 8.13
C LYS A 132 11.98 8.47 8.54
N TRP A 133 11.73 7.57 9.48
CA TRP A 133 10.38 7.15 9.82
C TRP A 133 10.20 7.00 11.33
N LYS A 134 8.99 7.25 11.78
CA LYS A 134 8.55 6.98 13.14
C LYS A 134 7.42 5.96 13.09
N ILE A 135 7.51 4.89 13.87
CA ILE A 135 6.39 3.94 14.05
C ILE A 135 5.36 4.60 14.96
N THR A 136 4.13 4.75 14.49
CA THR A 136 3.02 5.32 15.24
C THR A 136 2.00 4.27 15.68
N GLU A 137 1.97 3.11 15.03
CA GLU A 137 1.12 1.96 15.36
C GLU A 137 1.90 0.69 15.05
N ASP A 138 1.76 -0.33 15.89
CA ASP A 138 2.37 -1.65 15.70
C ASP A 138 1.57 -2.69 16.50
N CYS A 139 0.63 -3.37 15.83
CA CYS A 139 -0.25 -4.33 16.49
C CYS A 139 -0.77 -5.41 15.54
N PHE A 140 -1.24 -6.51 16.11
CA PHE A 140 -2.06 -7.48 15.38
C PHE A 140 -3.51 -6.99 15.36
N PRO A 141 -4.11 -6.76 14.16
CA PRO A 141 -5.47 -6.24 14.07
C PRO A 141 -6.49 -7.21 14.62
N ILE A 142 -7.38 -6.73 15.48
CA ILE A 142 -8.48 -7.55 16.03
C ILE A 142 -9.47 -7.96 14.95
N GLN A 143 -9.61 -7.11 13.91
CA GLN A 143 -10.56 -7.28 12.80
C GLN A 143 -10.02 -8.14 11.66
N SER A 144 -8.82 -8.69 11.77
CA SER A 144 -8.30 -9.61 10.75
C SER A 144 -9.28 -10.76 10.52
N ILE A 145 -9.54 -11.07 9.24
CA ILE A 145 -10.30 -12.27 8.90
C ILE A 145 -9.57 -13.52 9.40
N GLU A 146 -10.29 -14.58 9.69
CA GLU A 146 -9.73 -15.80 10.30
C GLU A 146 -8.51 -16.36 9.53
N ALA A 147 -8.55 -16.33 8.19
CA ALA A 147 -7.46 -16.78 7.33
C ALA A 147 -6.16 -15.96 7.44
N ARG A 148 -6.22 -14.74 7.99
CA ARG A 148 -5.08 -13.82 8.14
C ARG A 148 -4.68 -13.56 9.58
N LYS A 149 -5.45 -14.04 10.52
CA LYS A 149 -5.24 -13.85 11.96
C LYS A 149 -3.87 -14.37 12.39
N GLY A 150 -3.05 -13.50 12.99
CA GLY A 150 -1.67 -13.81 13.35
C GLY A 150 -0.69 -13.88 12.18
N ARG A 151 -1.16 -13.79 10.94
CA ARG A 151 -0.35 -13.82 9.71
C ARG A 151 -0.17 -12.45 9.08
N GLU A 152 -0.95 -11.47 9.51
CA GLU A 152 -0.82 -10.07 9.11
C GLU A 152 -0.67 -9.17 10.33
N LYS A 153 0.04 -8.06 10.16
CA LYS A 153 0.28 -7.07 11.21
C LYS A 153 0.05 -5.67 10.68
N LEU A 154 -0.66 -4.85 11.45
CA LEU A 154 -0.77 -3.43 11.18
C LEU A 154 0.48 -2.74 11.71
N ILE A 155 1.24 -2.11 10.83
CA ILE A 155 2.31 -1.20 11.21
C ILE A 155 2.12 0.09 10.42
N ILE A 156 2.08 1.22 11.14
CA ILE A 156 1.95 2.55 10.56
C ILE A 156 3.27 3.31 10.78
N PHE A 157 3.83 3.79 9.68
CA PHE A 157 5.03 4.61 9.66
C PHE A 157 4.68 6.04 9.27
N GLU A 158 5.16 7.00 10.03
CA GLU A 158 5.06 8.43 9.74
C GLU A 158 6.41 8.93 9.20
N LYS A 159 6.39 9.63 8.06
CA LYS A 159 7.58 10.24 7.47
C LYS A 159 8.02 11.45 8.30
N LEU A 160 9.30 11.47 8.70
CA LEU A 160 9.93 12.56 9.45
C LEU A 160 10.37 13.72 8.56
#